data_3398f12f4d35b521e3b8a65a6bdb3683
#
_entry.id   3398f12f4d35b521e3b8a65a6bdb3683
#
_cell.length_a   1.000
_cell.length_b   1.000
_cell.length_c   1.000
_cell.angle_alpha   90.00
_cell.angle_beta   90.00
_cell.angle_gamma   90.00
#
_symmetry.space_group_name_H-M   'P 1'
#
loop_
_entity.id
_entity.type
_entity.pdbx_description
1 polymer ?
#
loop_
_entity_poly.entity_id
_entity_poly.type
_entity_poly.pdbx_seq_one_letter_code
_entity_poly.pdbx_strand_id
1 'polypeptide(L)'
;MKLTIRQIAEMAGVSVTTVSQILNNKGSRFSEDTRKRVLDIVNEHQYRPDFFASNLINRHSKTIGMIIPDVTDFFFSKMVEGAENYLTPLGYKLILCHSQQSLAKETQLLQDLNHRSVDGVLLATPNLMPEGYAYGSDFYRKMPLVLIDRGINQRDTGRLIIKEYEGAYQAVSYLAQQGHRHIALLKENGSYYQLQERYNAYRHALKDAGIPYKKHYVATGDLSINGGYQAAKAILANPEVTAIFCSNDAMAIGCYRAIYELGKKVPEEISVIGFDDIELTASLAPALTTVQQPIFEIGFTAAKFLVDAIEFPERRMPNKIFETKLILRESVNKTTKSPSS
;
A
#
# COMPACT_ATOMS: atom_id res chain seq x y z
N MET A 1 -24.74 11.47 -32.27
CA MET A 1 -25.71 11.30 -31.18
C MET A 1 -25.53 9.89 -30.61
N LYS A 2 -25.36 9.71 -29.27
CA LYS A 2 -25.16 8.38 -28.68
C LYS A 2 -26.48 7.60 -28.73
N LEU A 3 -26.50 6.42 -29.39
CA LEU A 3 -27.69 5.59 -29.41
C LEU A 3 -28.07 5.11 -28.01
N THR A 4 -29.36 4.97 -27.76
CA THR A 4 -29.93 4.42 -26.52
C THR A 4 -30.23 2.92 -26.69
N ILE A 5 -30.35 2.18 -25.60
CA ILE A 5 -30.72 0.76 -25.61
C ILE A 5 -32.10 0.55 -26.27
N ARG A 6 -33.01 1.55 -26.18
CA ARG A 6 -34.31 1.52 -26.85
C ARG A 6 -34.18 1.52 -28.35
N GLN A 7 -33.34 2.38 -28.90
CA GLN A 7 -33.07 2.46 -30.34
C GLN A 7 -32.44 1.17 -30.87
N ILE A 8 -31.49 0.58 -30.11
CA ILE A 8 -30.94 -0.73 -30.46
C ILE A 8 -32.03 -1.82 -30.48
N ALA A 9 -32.92 -1.81 -29.49
CA ALA A 9 -34.04 -2.76 -29.43
C ALA A 9 -35.00 -2.61 -30.62
N GLU A 10 -35.34 -1.37 -30.99
CA GLU A 10 -36.15 -1.06 -32.18
C GLU A 10 -35.50 -1.55 -33.46
N MET A 11 -34.19 -1.25 -33.66
CA MET A 11 -33.46 -1.69 -34.85
C MET A 11 -33.32 -3.21 -34.95
N ALA A 12 -33.19 -3.90 -33.81
CA ALA A 12 -33.11 -5.35 -33.73
C ALA A 12 -34.49 -6.05 -33.76
N GLY A 13 -35.61 -5.32 -33.68
CA GLY A 13 -36.94 -5.88 -33.61
C GLY A 13 -37.20 -6.73 -32.36
N VAL A 14 -36.61 -6.35 -31.22
CA VAL A 14 -36.72 -7.08 -29.94
C VAL A 14 -37.03 -6.14 -28.78
N SER A 15 -37.33 -6.70 -27.61
CA SER A 15 -37.55 -5.89 -26.41
C SER A 15 -36.21 -5.35 -25.85
N VAL A 16 -36.26 -4.22 -25.11
CA VAL A 16 -35.10 -3.67 -24.37
C VAL A 16 -34.51 -4.71 -23.42
N THR A 17 -35.39 -5.52 -22.79
CA THR A 17 -34.97 -6.61 -21.89
C THR A 17 -34.19 -7.68 -22.63
N THR A 18 -34.57 -8.01 -23.88
CA THR A 18 -33.84 -8.95 -24.73
C THR A 18 -32.42 -8.45 -25.05
N VAL A 19 -32.30 -7.20 -25.49
CA VAL A 19 -31.01 -6.55 -25.74
C VAL A 19 -30.13 -6.57 -24.49
N SER A 20 -30.68 -6.13 -23.36
CA SER A 20 -29.96 -6.10 -22.07
C SER A 20 -29.45 -7.47 -21.65
N GLN A 21 -30.27 -8.54 -21.83
CA GLN A 21 -29.84 -9.88 -21.45
C GLN A 21 -28.77 -10.47 -22.40
N ILE A 22 -28.86 -10.17 -23.69
CA ILE A 22 -27.85 -10.59 -24.68
C ILE A 22 -26.52 -9.91 -24.36
N LEU A 23 -26.51 -8.60 -24.09
CA LEU A 23 -25.30 -7.84 -23.75
C LEU A 23 -24.67 -8.27 -22.42
N ASN A 24 -25.47 -8.78 -21.47
CA ASN A 24 -24.98 -9.29 -20.17
C ASN A 24 -24.67 -10.80 -20.17
N ASN A 25 -24.48 -11.42 -21.34
CA ASN A 25 -24.20 -12.87 -21.50
C ASN A 25 -25.30 -13.80 -20.88
N LYS A 26 -26.50 -13.27 -20.58
CA LYS A 26 -27.66 -14.03 -20.10
C LYS A 26 -28.60 -14.40 -21.25
N GLY A 27 -28.09 -14.37 -22.47
CA GLY A 27 -28.88 -14.53 -23.71
C GLY A 27 -29.03 -15.97 -24.19
N SER A 28 -28.62 -17.00 -23.43
CA SER A 28 -28.65 -18.42 -23.86
C SER A 28 -30.02 -18.95 -24.25
N ARG A 29 -31.08 -18.33 -23.74
CA ARG A 29 -32.48 -18.69 -24.05
C ARG A 29 -33.00 -18.10 -25.38
N PHE A 30 -32.28 -17.19 -26.04
CA PHE A 30 -32.65 -16.60 -27.30
C PHE A 30 -32.00 -17.36 -28.46
N SER A 31 -32.66 -17.39 -29.64
CA SER A 31 -32.11 -18.04 -30.83
C SER A 31 -30.80 -17.39 -31.24
N GLU A 32 -29.93 -18.16 -31.90
CA GLU A 32 -28.65 -17.67 -32.45
C GLU A 32 -28.84 -16.49 -33.40
N ASP A 33 -29.88 -16.53 -34.25
CA ASP A 33 -30.22 -15.43 -35.16
C ASP A 33 -30.55 -14.14 -34.43
N THR A 34 -31.32 -14.23 -33.35
CA THR A 34 -31.66 -13.07 -32.53
C THR A 34 -30.44 -12.50 -31.83
N ARG A 35 -29.57 -13.37 -31.27
CA ARG A 35 -28.34 -12.94 -30.63
C ARG A 35 -27.39 -12.29 -31.63
N LYS A 36 -27.20 -12.91 -32.80
CA LYS A 36 -26.35 -12.38 -33.83
C LYS A 36 -26.82 -11.02 -34.31
N ARG A 37 -28.11 -10.89 -34.67
CA ARG A 37 -28.70 -9.63 -35.13
C ARG A 37 -28.49 -8.49 -34.12
N VAL A 38 -28.71 -8.74 -32.81
CA VAL A 38 -28.49 -7.72 -31.76
C VAL A 38 -27.02 -7.34 -31.68
N LEU A 39 -26.10 -8.32 -31.68
CA LEU A 39 -24.66 -8.08 -31.58
C LEU A 39 -24.12 -7.36 -32.83
N ASP A 40 -24.61 -7.67 -34.01
CA ASP A 40 -24.20 -7.02 -35.30
C ASP A 40 -24.58 -5.53 -35.24
N ILE A 41 -25.81 -5.18 -34.83
CA ILE A 41 -26.27 -3.80 -34.66
C ILE A 41 -25.43 -3.06 -33.58
N VAL A 42 -25.18 -3.71 -32.46
CA VAL A 42 -24.35 -3.15 -31.37
C VAL A 42 -22.94 -2.82 -31.86
N ASN A 43 -22.34 -3.73 -32.65
CA ASN A 43 -20.98 -3.56 -33.19
C ASN A 43 -20.95 -2.50 -34.30
N GLU A 44 -21.90 -2.50 -35.21
CA GLU A 44 -22.01 -1.54 -36.32
C GLU A 44 -22.10 -0.11 -35.82
N HIS A 45 -22.90 0.09 -34.78
CA HIS A 45 -23.12 1.41 -34.19
C HIS A 45 -22.20 1.70 -33.00
N GLN A 46 -21.22 0.83 -32.68
CA GLN A 46 -20.32 0.95 -31.54
C GLN A 46 -21.07 1.27 -30.24
N TYR A 47 -22.29 0.73 -30.09
CA TYR A 47 -23.13 0.97 -28.95
C TYR A 47 -22.46 0.38 -27.69
N ARG A 48 -22.33 1.21 -26.66
CA ARG A 48 -21.94 0.77 -25.32
C ARG A 48 -23.07 1.12 -24.34
N PRO A 49 -23.55 0.13 -23.56
CA PRO A 49 -24.53 0.42 -22.51
C PRO A 49 -24.07 1.59 -21.65
N ASP A 50 -25.02 2.42 -21.22
CA ASP A 50 -24.74 3.46 -20.26
C ASP A 50 -24.36 2.82 -18.93
N PHE A 51 -23.18 3.17 -18.44
CA PHE A 51 -22.61 2.62 -17.21
C PHE A 51 -23.53 2.86 -16.00
N PHE A 52 -24.11 4.06 -15.89
CA PHE A 52 -25.01 4.39 -14.79
C PHE A 52 -26.35 3.63 -14.87
N ALA A 53 -26.92 3.51 -16.07
CA ALA A 53 -28.16 2.75 -16.28
C ALA A 53 -27.96 1.24 -16.00
N SER A 54 -26.82 0.69 -16.36
CA SER A 54 -26.46 -0.70 -16.09
C SER A 54 -26.29 -0.96 -14.58
N ASN A 55 -25.65 -0.04 -13.85
CA ASN A 55 -25.42 -0.15 -12.41
C ASN A 55 -26.71 -0.07 -11.60
N LEU A 56 -27.68 0.77 -12.00
CA LEU A 56 -29.00 0.85 -11.40
C LEU A 56 -29.77 -0.50 -11.46
N ILE A 57 -29.56 -1.26 -12.53
CA ILE A 57 -30.21 -2.57 -12.72
C ILE A 57 -29.46 -3.67 -11.95
N ASN A 58 -28.13 -3.66 -11.99
CA ASN A 58 -27.29 -4.72 -11.44
C ASN A 58 -26.93 -4.51 -9.96
N ARG A 59 -27.17 -3.34 -9.37
CA ARG A 59 -26.78 -2.93 -8.00
C ARG A 59 -25.28 -3.01 -7.69
N HIS A 60 -24.43 -3.24 -8.71
CA HIS A 60 -22.98 -3.29 -8.61
C HIS A 60 -22.35 -2.50 -9.74
N SER A 61 -21.45 -1.61 -9.38
CA SER A 61 -20.70 -0.77 -10.33
C SER A 61 -19.50 -1.48 -10.93
N LYS A 62 -19.12 -2.64 -10.36
CA LYS A 62 -17.83 -3.30 -10.66
C LYS A 62 -16.65 -2.34 -10.57
N THR A 63 -16.73 -1.40 -9.63
CA THR A 63 -15.70 -0.37 -9.40
C THR A 63 -15.31 -0.36 -7.94
N ILE A 64 -14.02 -0.42 -7.68
CA ILE A 64 -13.41 -0.34 -6.35
C ILE A 64 -12.64 0.97 -6.24
N GLY A 65 -12.80 1.68 -5.14
CA GLY A 65 -11.91 2.80 -4.79
C GLY A 65 -10.67 2.29 -4.06
N MET A 66 -9.52 2.88 -4.33
CA MET A 66 -8.32 2.68 -3.51
C MET A 66 -7.71 4.03 -3.15
N ILE A 67 -7.60 4.30 -1.86
CA ILE A 67 -7.01 5.53 -1.35
C ILE A 67 -5.63 5.18 -0.78
N ILE A 68 -4.61 5.85 -1.28
CA ILE A 68 -3.21 5.70 -0.83
C ILE A 68 -2.64 7.07 -0.41
N PRO A 69 -1.63 7.11 0.47
CA PRO A 69 -1.01 8.35 0.92
C PRO A 69 -0.26 9.10 -0.17
N ASP A 70 0.54 8.36 -0.98
CA ASP A 70 1.38 8.93 -2.02
C ASP A 70 1.48 7.98 -3.23
N VAL A 71 1.14 8.51 -4.42
CA VAL A 71 1.20 7.75 -5.68
C VAL A 71 2.63 7.60 -6.20
N THR A 72 3.56 8.43 -5.73
CA THR A 72 4.96 8.41 -6.15
C THR A 72 5.82 7.44 -5.32
N ASP A 73 5.29 6.92 -4.23
CA ASP A 73 5.96 5.94 -3.40
C ASP A 73 5.85 4.53 -4.01
N PHE A 74 6.99 3.90 -4.26
CA PHE A 74 7.09 2.55 -4.82
C PHE A 74 6.41 1.48 -3.96
N PHE A 75 6.32 1.68 -2.66
CA PHE A 75 5.60 0.82 -1.74
C PHE A 75 4.11 0.73 -2.13
N PHE A 76 3.46 1.89 -2.31
CA PHE A 76 2.04 1.91 -2.66
C PHE A 76 1.78 1.49 -4.10
N SER A 77 2.68 1.78 -5.04
CA SER A 77 2.52 1.33 -6.44
C SER A 77 2.53 -0.19 -6.55
N LYS A 78 3.39 -0.89 -5.80
CA LYS A 78 3.43 -2.35 -5.75
C LYS A 78 2.19 -2.95 -5.09
N MET A 79 1.63 -2.27 -4.10
CA MET A 79 0.37 -2.65 -3.46
C MET A 79 -0.82 -2.52 -4.42
N VAL A 80 -0.88 -1.43 -5.21
CA VAL A 80 -1.88 -1.24 -6.26
C VAL A 80 -1.81 -2.36 -7.29
N GLU A 81 -0.60 -2.71 -7.76
CA GLU A 81 -0.37 -3.83 -8.68
C GLU A 81 -0.96 -5.14 -8.13
N GLY A 82 -0.72 -5.43 -6.85
CA GLY A 82 -1.30 -6.61 -6.18
C GLY A 82 -2.83 -6.59 -6.17
N ALA A 83 -3.43 -5.45 -5.84
CA ALA A 83 -4.88 -5.29 -5.83
C ALA A 83 -5.49 -5.45 -7.23
N GLU A 84 -4.92 -4.80 -8.25
CA GLU A 84 -5.41 -4.91 -9.64
C GLU A 84 -5.28 -6.33 -10.20
N ASN A 85 -4.22 -7.04 -9.81
CA ASN A 85 -4.00 -8.43 -10.23
C ASN A 85 -5.16 -9.34 -9.78
N TYR A 86 -5.73 -9.10 -8.59
CA TYR A 86 -6.91 -9.82 -8.12
C TYR A 86 -8.21 -9.31 -8.75
N LEU A 87 -8.39 -8.00 -8.87
CA LEU A 87 -9.64 -7.36 -9.29
C LEU A 87 -9.93 -7.49 -10.79
N THR A 88 -8.91 -7.35 -11.63
CA THR A 88 -9.05 -7.31 -13.09
C THR A 88 -9.69 -8.57 -13.68
N PRO A 89 -9.28 -9.82 -13.31
CA PRO A 89 -9.91 -11.03 -13.80
C PRO A 89 -11.39 -11.17 -13.41
N LEU A 90 -11.80 -10.53 -12.30
CA LEU A 90 -13.19 -10.51 -11.83
C LEU A 90 -14.04 -9.38 -12.46
N GLY A 91 -13.45 -8.62 -13.38
CA GLY A 91 -14.10 -7.53 -14.11
C GLY A 91 -14.25 -6.24 -13.31
N TYR A 92 -13.61 -6.13 -12.14
CA TYR A 92 -13.57 -4.87 -11.39
C TYR A 92 -12.61 -3.87 -12.00
N LYS A 93 -12.93 -2.58 -11.87
CA LYS A 93 -12.05 -1.45 -12.19
C LYS A 93 -11.62 -0.77 -10.90
N LEU A 94 -10.38 -0.31 -10.85
CA LEU A 94 -9.84 0.42 -9.72
C LEU A 94 -9.84 1.92 -10.00
N ILE A 95 -10.38 2.71 -9.06
CA ILE A 95 -10.22 4.18 -9.01
C ILE A 95 -9.17 4.46 -7.95
N LEU A 96 -7.98 4.86 -8.39
CA LEU A 96 -6.89 5.23 -7.49
C LEU A 96 -7.03 6.69 -7.05
N CYS A 97 -7.00 6.93 -5.75
CA CYS A 97 -7.07 8.23 -5.12
C CYS A 97 -5.82 8.46 -4.24
N HIS A 98 -5.37 9.70 -4.18
CA HIS A 98 -4.16 10.13 -3.50
C HIS A 98 -4.49 11.12 -2.38
N SER A 99 -4.29 10.72 -1.12
CA SER A 99 -4.69 11.51 0.06
C SER A 99 -3.68 12.58 0.48
N GLN A 100 -2.42 12.50 0.00
CA GLN A 100 -1.33 13.39 0.43
C GLN A 100 -1.11 13.37 1.95
N GLN A 101 -1.30 12.21 2.57
CA GLN A 101 -1.18 12.02 4.02
C GLN A 101 -2.15 12.90 4.84
N SER A 102 -3.16 13.50 4.21
CA SER A 102 -4.14 14.40 4.85
C SER A 102 -5.41 13.65 5.23
N LEU A 103 -5.72 13.58 6.53
CA LEU A 103 -6.95 12.98 7.05
C LEU A 103 -8.21 13.65 6.50
N ALA A 104 -8.19 14.99 6.36
CA ALA A 104 -9.31 15.72 5.78
C ALA A 104 -9.57 15.32 4.34
N LYS A 105 -8.49 15.15 3.55
CA LYS A 105 -8.59 14.71 2.16
C LYS A 105 -9.03 13.24 2.05
N GLU A 106 -8.57 12.36 2.95
CA GLU A 106 -9.06 10.97 3.02
C GLU A 106 -10.57 10.93 3.20
N THR A 107 -11.08 11.74 4.15
CA THR A 107 -12.51 11.82 4.41
C THR A 107 -13.29 12.28 3.19
N GLN A 108 -12.82 13.33 2.52
CA GLN A 108 -13.44 13.83 1.30
C GLN A 108 -13.44 12.78 0.20
N LEU A 109 -12.30 12.11 -0.03
CA LEU A 109 -12.18 11.06 -1.05
C LEU A 109 -13.11 9.88 -0.78
N LEU A 110 -13.27 9.47 0.49
CA LEU A 110 -14.24 8.43 0.86
C LEU A 110 -15.68 8.86 0.54
N GLN A 111 -16.04 10.12 0.84
CA GLN A 111 -17.36 10.66 0.49
C GLN A 111 -17.57 10.68 -1.03
N ASP A 112 -16.58 11.16 -1.79
CA ASP A 112 -16.63 11.23 -3.25
C ASP A 112 -16.78 9.83 -3.89
N LEU A 113 -16.04 8.83 -3.39
CA LEU A 113 -16.15 7.45 -3.86
C LEU A 113 -17.53 6.85 -3.55
N ASN A 114 -18.09 7.12 -2.36
CA ASN A 114 -19.44 6.69 -2.03
C ASN A 114 -20.50 7.36 -2.92
N HIS A 115 -20.38 8.66 -3.19
CA HIS A 115 -21.25 9.37 -4.15
C HIS A 115 -21.16 8.80 -5.57
N ARG A 116 -20.01 8.28 -5.96
CA ARG A 116 -19.81 7.58 -7.24
C ARG A 116 -20.35 6.16 -7.24
N SER A 117 -20.90 5.70 -6.11
CA SER A 117 -21.45 4.35 -5.94
C SER A 117 -20.45 3.25 -6.26
N VAL A 118 -19.20 3.39 -5.82
CA VAL A 118 -18.23 2.29 -5.87
C VAL A 118 -18.72 1.15 -4.99
N ASP A 119 -18.39 -0.10 -5.34
CA ASP A 119 -18.86 -1.27 -4.61
C ASP A 119 -18.12 -1.46 -3.26
N GLY A 120 -16.95 -0.84 -3.11
CA GLY A 120 -16.17 -0.86 -1.88
C GLY A 120 -14.86 -0.08 -2.01
N VAL A 121 -14.15 0.08 -0.89
CA VAL A 121 -12.92 0.86 -0.83
C VAL A 121 -11.79 0.12 -0.10
N LEU A 122 -10.60 0.17 -0.68
CA LEU A 122 -9.33 -0.15 -0.04
C LEU A 122 -8.71 1.15 0.48
N LEU A 123 -8.40 1.21 1.76
CA LEU A 123 -7.80 2.39 2.37
C LEU A 123 -6.46 2.03 3.00
N ALA A 124 -5.38 2.44 2.34
CA ALA A 124 -4.04 2.44 2.92
C ALA A 124 -3.75 3.84 3.47
N THR A 125 -3.57 3.95 4.78
CA THR A 125 -3.38 5.26 5.40
C THR A 125 -2.52 5.15 6.65
N PRO A 126 -1.53 6.05 6.81
CA PRO A 126 -0.72 6.11 8.01
C PRO A 126 -1.43 6.84 9.17
N ASN A 127 -2.51 7.58 8.89
CA ASN A 127 -3.15 8.41 9.91
C ASN A 127 -3.81 7.56 11.01
N LEU A 128 -3.47 7.80 12.27
CA LEU A 128 -4.24 7.30 13.39
C LEU A 128 -5.61 7.97 13.37
N MET A 129 -6.66 7.16 13.33
CA MET A 129 -8.01 7.69 13.42
C MET A 129 -8.29 8.17 14.85
N PRO A 130 -8.77 9.40 15.04
CA PRO A 130 -9.28 9.83 16.35
C PRO A 130 -10.37 8.87 16.85
N GLU A 131 -10.41 8.61 18.16
CA GLU A 131 -11.55 7.92 18.78
C GLU A 131 -12.84 8.65 18.39
N GLY A 132 -13.79 7.92 17.81
CA GLY A 132 -15.05 8.51 17.32
C GLY A 132 -15.06 8.91 15.84
N TYR A 133 -13.98 8.70 15.09
CA TYR A 133 -14.01 8.88 13.65
C TYR A 133 -14.88 7.78 13.03
N ALA A 134 -15.98 8.22 12.41
CA ALA A 134 -17.15 7.40 12.15
C ALA A 134 -17.03 6.50 10.91
N TYR A 135 -16.06 5.58 10.87
CA TYR A 135 -16.23 4.40 9.99
C TYR A 135 -17.39 3.49 10.48
N GLY A 136 -17.93 3.74 11.68
CA GLY A 136 -19.12 3.09 12.22
C GLY A 136 -20.41 3.87 12.01
N SER A 137 -20.41 5.02 11.30
CA SER A 137 -21.66 5.70 10.94
C SER A 137 -22.41 4.88 9.89
N ASP A 138 -23.74 5.01 9.86
CA ASP A 138 -24.60 4.34 8.86
C ASP A 138 -24.17 4.59 7.41
N PHE A 139 -23.36 5.65 7.18
CA PHE A 139 -22.79 6.00 5.91
C PHE A 139 -21.81 4.93 5.39
N TYR A 140 -20.92 4.40 6.26
CA TYR A 140 -19.94 3.37 5.87
C TYR A 140 -20.46 1.93 6.02
N ARG A 141 -21.60 1.72 6.74
CA ARG A 141 -22.25 0.41 6.82
C ARG A 141 -22.72 -0.13 5.47
N LYS A 142 -22.94 0.77 4.49
CA LYS A 142 -23.42 0.41 3.15
C LYS A 142 -22.29 0.21 2.13
N MET A 143 -21.05 0.59 2.43
CA MET A 143 -19.92 0.48 1.54
C MET A 143 -18.79 -0.31 2.22
N PRO A 144 -18.53 -1.55 1.82
CA PRO A 144 -17.44 -2.35 2.35
C PRO A 144 -16.11 -1.61 2.30
N LEU A 145 -15.37 -1.65 3.42
CA LEU A 145 -14.09 -0.97 3.58
C LEU A 145 -13.05 -1.93 4.14
N VAL A 146 -11.93 -2.09 3.47
CA VAL A 146 -10.75 -2.80 3.98
C VAL A 146 -9.66 -1.80 4.32
N LEU A 147 -9.23 -1.83 5.58
CA LEU A 147 -8.12 -1.03 6.07
C LEU A 147 -6.81 -1.82 5.93
N ILE A 148 -5.85 -1.25 5.24
CA ILE A 148 -4.53 -1.83 5.05
C ILE A 148 -3.57 -1.19 6.04
N ASP A 149 -2.80 -2.05 6.73
CA ASP A 149 -1.71 -1.65 7.62
C ASP A 149 -2.15 -0.81 8.83
N ARG A 150 -3.22 -1.24 9.54
CA ARG A 150 -3.64 -0.58 10.76
C ARG A 150 -3.95 -1.51 11.92
N GLY A 151 -3.41 -1.11 13.08
CA GLY A 151 -3.74 -1.67 14.38
C GLY A 151 -5.03 -1.14 15.01
N ILE A 152 -6.10 -0.83 14.24
CA ILE A 152 -7.32 -0.27 14.80
C ILE A 152 -8.25 -1.36 15.33
N ASN A 153 -8.76 -1.14 16.57
CA ASN A 153 -9.74 -1.97 17.26
C ASN A 153 -11.16 -1.76 16.68
N GLN A 154 -11.40 -2.07 15.40
CA GLN A 154 -12.76 -2.11 14.87
C GLN A 154 -13.20 -3.55 14.64
N ARG A 155 -14.37 -3.91 15.21
CA ARG A 155 -14.87 -5.28 15.31
C ARG A 155 -15.29 -5.91 13.97
N ASP A 156 -15.49 -5.10 12.93
CA ASP A 156 -16.18 -5.51 11.71
C ASP A 156 -15.34 -5.47 10.42
N THR A 157 -14.10 -5.03 10.49
CA THR A 157 -13.18 -5.02 9.34
C THR A 157 -12.08 -6.05 9.52
N GLY A 158 -11.83 -6.88 8.51
CA GLY A 158 -10.66 -7.77 8.48
C GLY A 158 -9.37 -6.94 8.60
N ARG A 159 -8.42 -7.44 9.38
CA ARG A 159 -7.14 -6.76 9.60
C ARG A 159 -6.06 -7.39 8.75
N LEU A 160 -5.36 -6.56 8.02
CA LEU A 160 -4.09 -6.88 7.40
C LEU A 160 -2.98 -6.34 8.30
N ILE A 161 -2.32 -7.22 9.03
CA ILE A 161 -1.34 -6.90 10.07
C ILE A 161 0.04 -7.28 9.56
N ILE A 162 0.97 -6.34 9.55
CA ILE A 162 2.36 -6.57 9.18
C ILE A 162 3.20 -6.62 10.45
N LYS A 163 4.12 -7.57 10.53
CA LYS A 163 5.05 -7.71 11.67
C LYS A 163 6.21 -6.73 11.56
N GLU A 164 5.88 -5.45 11.71
CA GLU A 164 6.81 -4.32 11.62
C GLU A 164 7.92 -4.39 12.67
N TYR A 165 7.51 -4.68 13.92
CA TYR A 165 8.43 -4.77 15.04
C TYR A 165 9.50 -5.84 14.82
N GLU A 166 9.08 -7.06 14.43
CA GLU A 166 9.98 -8.19 14.26
C GLU A 166 11.01 -7.92 13.14
N GLY A 167 10.57 -7.33 12.02
CA GLY A 167 11.47 -6.97 10.93
C GLY A 167 12.51 -5.93 11.32
N ALA A 168 12.08 -4.86 11.97
CA ALA A 168 12.98 -3.81 12.43
C ALA A 168 13.93 -4.30 13.52
N TYR A 169 13.45 -5.16 14.44
CA TYR A 169 14.29 -5.78 15.47
C TYR A 169 15.38 -6.64 14.83
N GLN A 170 15.04 -7.46 13.83
CA GLN A 170 16.01 -8.27 13.09
C GLN A 170 17.06 -7.41 12.40
N ALA A 171 16.66 -6.31 11.75
CA ALA A 171 17.56 -5.39 11.06
C ALA A 171 18.61 -4.78 11.99
N VAL A 172 18.17 -4.24 13.13
CA VAL A 172 19.06 -3.59 14.10
C VAL A 172 19.91 -4.62 14.84
N SER A 173 19.34 -5.78 15.18
CA SER A 173 20.09 -6.89 15.77
C SER A 173 21.19 -7.40 14.85
N TYR A 174 20.92 -7.44 13.53
CA TYR A 174 21.93 -7.82 12.54
C TYR A 174 23.10 -6.83 12.52
N LEU A 175 22.85 -5.50 12.54
CA LEU A 175 23.90 -4.49 12.65
C LEU A 175 24.75 -4.70 13.91
N ALA A 176 24.11 -4.95 15.05
CA ALA A 176 24.81 -5.22 16.31
C ALA A 176 25.68 -6.50 16.23
N GLN A 177 25.19 -7.57 15.56
CA GLN A 177 25.93 -8.81 15.31
C GLN A 177 27.13 -8.61 14.38
N GLN A 178 27.02 -7.66 13.42
CA GLN A 178 28.16 -7.25 12.59
C GLN A 178 29.19 -6.39 13.36
N GLY A 179 29.02 -6.19 14.66
CA GLY A 179 29.94 -5.50 15.54
C GLY A 179 29.69 -4.00 15.67
N HIS A 180 28.68 -3.44 14.99
CA HIS A 180 28.37 -2.02 15.13
C HIS A 180 27.88 -1.70 16.55
N ARG A 181 28.41 -0.59 17.12
CA ARG A 181 28.00 -0.07 18.44
C ARG A 181 27.47 1.36 18.36
N HIS A 182 27.72 2.04 17.26
CA HIS A 182 27.25 3.39 16.95
C HIS A 182 26.24 3.31 15.82
N ILE A 183 25.05 2.81 16.15
CA ILE A 183 23.94 2.57 15.21
C ILE A 183 22.96 3.73 15.32
N ALA A 184 22.75 4.46 14.24
CA ALA A 184 21.77 5.54 14.17
C ALA A 184 20.45 5.08 13.54
N LEU A 185 19.39 5.86 13.78
CA LEU A 185 18.07 5.68 13.19
C LEU A 185 17.63 6.93 12.45
N LEU A 186 17.23 6.78 11.19
CA LEU A 186 16.47 7.78 10.48
C LEU A 186 14.98 7.39 10.59
N LYS A 187 14.23 8.13 11.40
CA LYS A 187 12.80 7.89 11.59
C LYS A 187 11.95 8.98 10.93
N GLU A 188 10.68 8.69 10.79
CA GLU A 188 9.70 9.65 10.28
C GLU A 188 9.31 10.71 11.34
N ASN A 189 8.75 11.84 10.85
CA ASN A 189 8.27 12.96 11.67
C ASN A 189 6.89 12.70 12.30
N GLY A 190 6.18 11.67 11.86
CA GLY A 190 4.79 11.43 12.25
C GLY A 190 4.62 10.56 13.50
N SER A 191 3.38 10.49 13.98
CA SER A 191 2.95 9.58 15.06
C SER A 191 2.25 8.35 14.50
N TYR A 192 2.81 7.74 13.47
CA TYR A 192 2.24 6.56 12.84
C TYR A 192 2.52 5.31 13.66
N TYR A 193 1.49 4.50 13.89
CA TYR A 193 1.60 3.33 14.76
C TYR A 193 2.69 2.36 14.29
N GLN A 194 2.73 2.04 13.02
CA GLN A 194 3.68 1.09 12.45
C GLN A 194 5.13 1.56 12.58
N LEU A 195 5.35 2.83 12.32
CA LEU A 195 6.67 3.44 12.41
C LEU A 195 7.11 3.61 13.87
N GLN A 196 6.14 3.73 14.81
CA GLN A 196 6.43 3.64 16.23
C GLN A 196 6.90 2.23 16.61
N GLU A 197 6.36 1.18 16.00
CA GLU A 197 6.83 -0.21 16.21
C GLU A 197 8.27 -0.40 15.70
N ARG A 198 8.64 0.18 14.55
CA ARG A 198 10.04 0.16 14.06
C ARG A 198 10.98 0.89 15.04
N TYR A 199 10.56 2.03 15.57
CA TYR A 199 11.32 2.76 16.59
C TYR A 199 11.47 1.99 17.91
N ASN A 200 10.39 1.37 18.40
CA ASN A 200 10.43 0.54 19.61
C ASN A 200 11.37 -0.65 19.42
N ALA A 201 11.31 -1.31 18.27
CA ALA A 201 12.18 -2.42 17.90
C ALA A 201 13.66 -2.01 17.87
N TYR A 202 13.99 -0.83 17.29
CA TYR A 202 15.33 -0.28 17.32
C TYR A 202 15.84 -0.13 18.75
N ARG A 203 15.05 0.47 19.66
CA ARG A 203 15.44 0.65 21.06
C ARG A 203 15.65 -0.67 21.78
N HIS A 204 14.76 -1.64 21.56
CA HIS A 204 14.86 -2.95 22.21
C HIS A 204 16.06 -3.74 21.68
N ALA A 205 16.31 -3.75 20.37
CA ALA A 205 17.48 -4.42 19.80
C ALA A 205 18.79 -3.85 20.31
N LEU A 206 18.90 -2.51 20.46
CA LEU A 206 20.07 -1.89 21.09
C LEU A 206 20.24 -2.35 22.54
N LYS A 207 19.15 -2.34 23.32
CA LYS A 207 19.18 -2.77 24.74
C LYS A 207 19.65 -4.21 24.87
N ASP A 208 19.10 -5.12 24.07
CA ASP A 208 19.41 -6.55 24.11
C ASP A 208 20.84 -6.85 23.64
N ALA A 209 21.39 -5.98 22.78
CA ALA A 209 22.81 -6.03 22.35
C ALA A 209 23.76 -5.32 23.32
N GLY A 210 23.27 -4.78 24.45
CA GLY A 210 24.08 -4.02 25.41
C GLY A 210 24.62 -2.68 24.86
N ILE A 211 23.94 -2.09 23.87
CA ILE A 211 24.30 -0.83 23.25
C ILE A 211 23.47 0.31 23.87
N PRO A 212 24.10 1.34 24.47
CA PRO A 212 23.37 2.46 25.05
C PRO A 212 22.57 3.24 23.98
N TYR A 213 21.28 3.48 24.25
CA TYR A 213 20.48 4.38 23.42
C TYR A 213 21.00 5.82 23.57
N LYS A 214 21.27 6.48 22.44
CA LYS A 214 21.68 7.88 22.39
C LYS A 214 20.67 8.68 21.57
N LYS A 215 19.99 9.67 22.19
CA LYS A 215 18.97 10.48 21.51
C LYS A 215 19.50 11.18 20.25
N HIS A 216 20.75 11.62 20.25
CA HIS A 216 21.39 12.29 19.12
C HIS A 216 21.77 11.35 17.97
N TYR A 217 21.55 10.04 18.10
CA TYR A 217 21.61 9.07 17.00
C TYR A 217 20.26 8.86 16.30
N VAL A 218 19.24 9.63 16.68
CA VAL A 218 17.94 9.56 16.03
C VAL A 218 17.68 10.91 15.34
N ALA A 219 17.55 10.89 14.03
CA ALA A 219 17.13 12.04 13.24
C ALA A 219 15.78 11.75 12.59
N THR A 220 15.01 12.80 12.35
CA THR A 220 13.68 12.71 11.76
C THR A 220 13.64 13.31 10.38
N GLY A 221 12.86 12.69 9.47
CA GLY A 221 12.56 13.18 8.14
C GLY A 221 11.13 12.79 7.77
N ASP A 222 10.64 13.24 6.63
CA ASP A 222 9.49 12.61 6.01
C ASP A 222 9.94 11.27 5.35
N LEU A 223 9.00 10.43 4.93
CA LEU A 223 9.31 9.13 4.34
C LEU A 223 9.84 9.23 2.90
N SER A 224 10.32 10.39 2.48
CA SER A 224 10.83 10.64 1.13
C SER A 224 12.35 10.50 1.04
N ILE A 225 12.86 10.41 -0.19
CA ILE A 225 14.31 10.44 -0.48
C ILE A 225 14.94 11.72 0.08
N ASN A 226 14.28 12.88 -0.06
CA ASN A 226 14.81 14.14 0.45
C ASN A 226 14.80 14.19 1.98
N GLY A 227 13.74 13.69 2.64
CA GLY A 227 13.68 13.56 4.10
C GLY A 227 14.78 12.69 4.65
N GLY A 228 15.04 11.56 4.01
CA GLY A 228 16.16 10.67 4.35
C GLY A 228 17.53 11.35 4.17
N TYR A 229 17.71 12.10 3.08
CA TYR A 229 18.95 12.86 2.85
C TYR A 229 19.21 13.92 3.93
N GLN A 230 18.22 14.72 4.29
CA GLN A 230 18.38 15.75 5.33
C GLN A 230 18.62 15.14 6.71
N ALA A 231 17.89 14.10 7.06
CA ALA A 231 18.06 13.37 8.32
C ALA A 231 19.46 12.72 8.41
N ALA A 232 19.94 12.12 7.31
CA ALA A 232 21.26 11.52 7.24
C ALA A 232 22.37 12.55 7.42
N LYS A 233 22.25 13.73 6.81
CA LYS A 233 23.25 14.82 7.02
C LYS A 233 23.36 15.21 8.48
N ALA A 234 22.25 15.30 9.20
CA ALA A 234 22.25 15.61 10.63
C ALA A 234 22.96 14.51 11.45
N ILE A 235 22.72 13.23 11.13
CA ILE A 235 23.36 12.09 11.81
C ILE A 235 24.85 12.00 11.48
N LEU A 236 25.22 12.18 10.24
CA LEU A 236 26.60 12.03 9.76
C LEU A 236 27.54 13.16 10.20
N ALA A 237 26.97 14.25 10.75
CA ALA A 237 27.78 15.24 11.49
C ALA A 237 28.47 14.63 12.72
N ASN A 238 27.98 13.48 13.23
CA ASN A 238 28.65 12.72 14.28
C ASN A 238 29.60 11.67 13.65
N PRO A 239 30.93 11.81 13.83
CA PRO A 239 31.91 10.92 13.20
C PRO A 239 31.96 9.51 13.81
N GLU A 240 31.32 9.29 14.96
CA GLU A 240 31.27 7.97 15.59
C GLU A 240 30.31 7.00 14.90
N VAL A 241 29.28 7.52 14.22
CA VAL A 241 28.26 6.67 13.57
C VAL A 241 28.91 5.75 12.54
N THR A 242 28.65 4.46 12.65
CA THR A 242 29.16 3.42 11.76
C THR A 242 28.08 2.65 11.03
N ALA A 243 26.82 2.76 11.48
CA ALA A 243 25.67 2.12 10.84
C ALA A 243 24.41 2.97 11.00
N ILE A 244 23.55 2.88 10.01
CA ILE A 244 22.27 3.61 9.97
C ILE A 244 21.16 2.64 9.59
N PHE A 245 20.13 2.56 10.44
CA PHE A 245 18.85 1.95 10.11
C PHE A 245 17.89 3.05 9.65
N CYS A 246 17.33 2.90 8.44
CA CYS A 246 16.36 3.83 7.85
C CYS A 246 14.96 3.26 7.97
N SER A 247 13.99 4.09 8.38
CA SER A 247 12.59 3.66 8.55
C SER A 247 11.95 3.14 7.26
N ASN A 248 12.42 3.59 6.08
CA ASN A 248 12.05 2.99 4.80
C ASN A 248 13.18 3.10 3.78
N ASP A 249 13.00 2.44 2.64
CA ASP A 249 14.00 2.39 1.58
C ASP A 249 14.18 3.74 0.86
N ALA A 250 13.12 4.54 0.74
CA ALA A 250 13.24 5.88 0.16
C ALA A 250 14.18 6.76 1.00
N MET A 251 14.06 6.71 2.34
CA MET A 251 15.00 7.39 3.23
C MET A 251 16.42 6.81 3.12
N ALA A 252 16.56 5.50 2.92
CA ALA A 252 17.87 4.87 2.72
C ALA A 252 18.54 5.34 1.43
N ILE A 253 17.79 5.51 0.34
CA ILE A 253 18.30 6.11 -0.92
C ILE A 253 18.84 7.52 -0.66
N GLY A 254 18.08 8.35 0.08
CA GLY A 254 18.53 9.68 0.49
C GLY A 254 19.78 9.65 1.38
N CYS A 255 19.85 8.66 2.27
CA CYS A 255 21.02 8.42 3.13
C CYS A 255 22.26 8.11 2.31
N TYR A 256 22.18 7.26 1.29
CA TYR A 256 23.30 6.97 0.37
C TYR A 256 23.85 8.24 -0.27
N ARG A 257 22.96 9.13 -0.75
CA ARG A 257 23.38 10.40 -1.31
C ARG A 257 24.15 11.25 -0.30
N ALA A 258 23.67 11.36 0.95
CA ALA A 258 24.34 12.13 2.00
C ALA A 258 25.72 11.55 2.35
N ILE A 259 25.84 10.21 2.41
CA ILE A 259 27.12 9.53 2.64
C ILE A 259 28.10 9.82 1.50
N TYR A 260 27.66 9.70 0.25
CA TYR A 260 28.47 9.98 -0.93
C TYR A 260 28.98 11.43 -0.98
N GLU A 261 28.12 12.42 -0.70
CA GLU A 261 28.50 13.85 -0.68
C GLU A 261 29.55 14.18 0.39
N LEU A 262 29.65 13.38 1.45
CA LEU A 262 30.70 13.48 2.49
C LEU A 262 31.97 12.73 2.11
N GLY A 263 32.05 12.16 0.90
CA GLY A 263 33.19 11.37 0.44
C GLY A 263 33.35 10.03 1.17
N LYS A 264 32.31 9.58 1.90
CA LYS A 264 32.29 8.31 2.63
C LYS A 264 31.74 7.18 1.77
N LYS A 265 32.05 5.95 2.15
CA LYS A 265 31.67 4.75 1.40
C LYS A 265 30.71 3.86 2.19
N VAL A 266 29.75 3.29 1.46
CA VAL A 266 28.88 2.20 1.92
C VAL A 266 29.41 0.91 1.29
N PRO A 267 29.60 -0.15 2.02
CA PRO A 267 29.45 -0.32 3.47
C PRO A 267 30.71 -0.04 4.29
N GLU A 268 31.85 0.32 3.67
CA GLU A 268 33.19 0.29 4.29
C GLU A 268 33.29 1.22 5.49
N GLU A 269 32.62 2.39 5.44
CA GLU A 269 32.67 3.36 6.54
C GLU A 269 31.32 3.46 7.25
N ILE A 270 30.22 3.35 6.51
CA ILE A 270 28.86 3.43 7.03
C ILE A 270 28.03 2.28 6.45
N SER A 271 27.60 1.38 7.30
CA SER A 271 26.60 0.36 6.93
C SER A 271 25.19 0.96 6.92
N VAL A 272 24.35 0.55 5.96
CA VAL A 272 22.98 1.06 5.83
C VAL A 272 22.00 -0.11 5.69
N ILE A 273 20.91 -0.08 6.45
CA ILE A 273 19.77 -0.99 6.27
C ILE A 273 18.50 -0.14 6.03
N GLY A 274 17.69 -0.55 5.06
CA GLY A 274 16.37 0.00 4.75
C GLY A 274 15.22 -0.84 5.30
N PHE A 275 14.01 -0.50 4.83
CA PHE A 275 12.78 -1.23 5.13
C PHE A 275 11.83 -1.06 3.94
N ASP A 276 11.13 -2.11 3.52
CA ASP A 276 10.11 -2.31 2.49
C ASP A 276 10.55 -3.29 1.39
N ASP A 277 11.80 -3.31 0.98
CA ASP A 277 12.37 -4.04 -0.16
C ASP A 277 11.73 -3.63 -1.50
N ILE A 278 11.70 -2.31 -1.74
CA ILE A 278 11.27 -1.79 -3.05
C ILE A 278 12.27 -2.19 -4.14
N GLU A 279 11.82 -2.31 -5.39
CA GLU A 279 12.63 -2.80 -6.51
C GLU A 279 13.95 -2.06 -6.71
N LEU A 280 13.98 -0.74 -6.44
CA LEU A 280 15.19 0.08 -6.58
C LEU A 280 16.34 -0.34 -5.66
N THR A 281 16.06 -0.97 -4.52
CA THR A 281 17.06 -1.34 -3.52
C THR A 281 18.11 -2.31 -4.04
N ALA A 282 17.71 -3.23 -4.93
CA ALA A 282 18.61 -4.18 -5.58
C ALA A 282 19.48 -3.54 -6.67
N SER A 283 19.08 -2.38 -7.19
CA SER A 283 19.77 -1.65 -8.25
C SER A 283 20.73 -0.57 -7.73
N LEU A 284 20.77 -0.36 -6.41
CA LEU A 284 21.76 0.55 -5.82
C LEU A 284 23.18 -0.07 -5.89
N ALA A 285 24.19 0.78 -5.84
CA ALA A 285 25.60 0.36 -5.79
C ALA A 285 26.28 1.00 -4.57
N PRO A 286 26.54 0.19 -3.52
CA PRO A 286 26.21 -1.23 -3.33
C PRO A 286 24.69 -1.48 -3.14
N ALA A 287 24.24 -2.71 -3.45
CA ALA A 287 22.82 -3.09 -3.29
C ALA A 287 22.41 -3.04 -1.80
N LEU A 288 21.22 -2.49 -1.53
CA LEU A 288 20.77 -2.19 -0.17
C LEU A 288 20.23 -3.45 0.54
N THR A 289 20.79 -3.79 1.70
CA THR A 289 20.22 -4.68 2.69
C THR A 289 18.97 -4.02 3.26
N THR A 290 17.84 -4.73 3.29
CA THR A 290 16.55 -4.15 3.70
C THR A 290 15.64 -5.20 4.30
N VAL A 291 14.58 -4.76 4.96
CA VAL A 291 13.51 -5.64 5.46
C VAL A 291 12.41 -5.71 4.43
N GLN A 292 12.20 -6.89 3.86
CA GLN A 292 11.14 -7.13 2.89
C GLN A 292 9.78 -7.20 3.56
N GLN A 293 8.83 -6.43 3.03
CA GLN A 293 7.40 -6.60 3.24
C GLN A 293 6.78 -7.29 2.01
N PRO A 294 5.82 -8.20 2.17
CA PRO A 294 5.15 -8.83 1.03
C PRO A 294 4.09 -7.92 0.41
N ILE A 295 4.50 -6.75 -0.10
CA ILE A 295 3.64 -5.62 -0.47
C ILE A 295 2.59 -6.02 -1.53
N PHE A 296 3.01 -6.77 -2.56
CA PHE A 296 2.10 -7.29 -3.58
C PHE A 296 1.02 -8.19 -2.97
N GLU A 297 1.41 -9.13 -2.08
CA GLU A 297 0.47 -10.04 -1.41
C GLU A 297 -0.49 -9.30 -0.49
N ILE A 298 -0.05 -8.21 0.13
CA ILE A 298 -0.90 -7.34 0.95
C ILE A 298 -2.01 -6.74 0.09
N GLY A 299 -1.66 -6.11 -1.05
CA GLY A 299 -2.63 -5.53 -1.99
C GLY A 299 -3.60 -6.56 -2.56
N PHE A 300 -3.08 -7.72 -2.99
CA PHE A 300 -3.87 -8.84 -3.49
C PHE A 300 -4.87 -9.36 -2.43
N THR A 301 -4.42 -9.55 -1.20
CA THR A 301 -5.27 -10.06 -0.10
C THR A 301 -6.30 -9.02 0.31
N ALA A 302 -5.94 -7.73 0.33
CA ALA A 302 -6.87 -6.65 0.62
C ALA A 302 -8.03 -6.61 -0.39
N ALA A 303 -7.70 -6.71 -1.68
CA ALA A 303 -8.69 -6.78 -2.76
C ALA A 303 -9.59 -8.02 -2.64
N LYS A 304 -9.00 -9.19 -2.33
CA LYS A 304 -9.76 -10.41 -2.09
C LYS A 304 -10.74 -10.25 -0.92
N PHE A 305 -10.29 -9.72 0.21
CA PHE A 305 -11.15 -9.48 1.38
C PHE A 305 -12.29 -8.54 1.06
N LEU A 306 -12.01 -7.49 0.27
CA LEU A 306 -13.04 -6.54 -0.13
C LEU A 306 -14.09 -7.19 -1.03
N VAL A 307 -13.69 -7.97 -2.04
CA VAL A 307 -14.62 -8.68 -2.92
C VAL A 307 -15.44 -9.71 -2.13
N ASP A 308 -14.80 -10.46 -1.23
CA ASP A 308 -15.49 -11.41 -0.35
C ASP A 308 -16.56 -10.68 0.51
N ALA A 309 -16.27 -9.48 1.01
CA ALA A 309 -17.23 -8.68 1.78
C ALA A 309 -18.38 -8.11 0.92
N ILE A 310 -18.14 -7.81 -0.36
CA ILE A 310 -19.15 -7.37 -1.31
C ILE A 310 -20.08 -8.53 -1.66
N GLU A 311 -19.54 -9.71 -1.93
CA GLU A 311 -20.29 -10.88 -2.37
C GLU A 311 -20.98 -11.61 -1.21
N PHE A 312 -20.43 -11.55 -0.01
CA PHE A 312 -20.90 -12.22 1.19
C PHE A 312 -20.96 -11.26 2.39
N PRO A 313 -21.84 -10.25 2.39
CA PRO A 313 -21.88 -9.18 3.40
C PRO A 313 -22.11 -9.68 4.83
N GLU A 314 -22.70 -10.87 5.01
CA GLU A 314 -22.91 -11.49 6.32
C GLU A 314 -21.66 -12.20 6.87
N ARG A 315 -20.63 -12.37 6.05
CA ARG A 315 -19.37 -13.01 6.48
C ARG A 315 -18.47 -12.00 7.20
N ARG A 316 -18.00 -12.40 8.37
CA ARG A 316 -16.94 -11.62 9.03
C ARG A 316 -15.64 -11.77 8.27
N MET A 317 -15.00 -10.66 7.94
CA MET A 317 -13.67 -10.66 7.32
C MET A 317 -12.61 -11.24 8.28
N PRO A 318 -11.75 -12.17 7.81
CA PRO A 318 -10.68 -12.72 8.64
C PRO A 318 -9.55 -11.71 8.84
N ASN A 319 -8.76 -11.91 9.90
CA ASN A 319 -7.48 -11.23 10.03
C ASN A 319 -6.41 -12.00 9.25
N LYS A 320 -5.47 -11.30 8.64
CA LYS A 320 -4.28 -11.87 8.01
C LYS A 320 -3.04 -11.18 8.57
N ILE A 321 -2.08 -12.00 9.02
CA ILE A 321 -0.77 -11.54 9.48
C ILE A 321 0.23 -11.79 8.35
N PHE A 322 1.06 -10.80 8.08
CA PHE A 322 2.15 -10.84 7.12
C PHE A 322 3.49 -10.79 7.85
N GLU A 323 4.32 -11.76 7.56
CA GLU A 323 5.70 -11.82 8.06
C GLU A 323 6.57 -10.86 7.26
N THR A 324 7.59 -10.32 7.93
CA THR A 324 8.68 -9.56 7.29
C THR A 324 9.95 -10.41 7.25
N LYS A 325 10.86 -10.12 6.33
CA LYS A 325 12.09 -10.87 6.15
C LYS A 325 13.27 -9.94 5.90
N LEU A 326 14.35 -10.10 6.65
CA LEU A 326 15.60 -9.38 6.37
C LEU A 326 16.26 -9.96 5.09
N ILE A 327 16.45 -9.11 4.10
CA ILE A 327 17.13 -9.43 2.83
C ILE A 327 18.54 -8.86 2.88
N LEU A 328 19.51 -9.75 2.97
CA LEU A 328 20.91 -9.38 3.02
C LEU A 328 21.43 -9.12 1.60
N ARG A 329 22.08 -7.96 1.44
CA ARG A 329 22.80 -7.55 0.22
C ARG A 329 24.18 -6.99 0.59
N GLU A 330 24.62 -5.94 -0.08
CA GLU A 330 26.00 -5.47 -0.04
C GLU A 330 26.23 -4.27 0.91
N SER A 331 25.17 -3.65 1.43
CA SER A 331 25.23 -2.38 2.17
C SER A 331 25.64 -2.50 3.63
N VAL A 332 25.96 -3.69 4.12
CA VAL A 332 26.36 -3.93 5.50
C VAL A 332 27.66 -4.72 5.53
N ASN A 333 28.62 -4.23 6.32
CA ASN A 333 29.91 -4.87 6.53
C ASN A 333 30.15 -5.12 8.03
N LYS A 334 31.07 -6.02 8.34
CA LYS A 334 31.60 -6.12 9.71
C LYS A 334 32.41 -4.87 10.03
N THR A 335 32.10 -4.23 11.16
CA THR A 335 32.91 -3.10 11.57
C THR A 335 34.28 -3.56 12.04
N THR A 336 35.29 -2.87 11.54
CA THR A 336 36.71 -3.05 12.00
C THR A 336 37.07 -2.11 13.14
N LYS A 337 36.19 -1.18 13.51
CA LYS A 337 36.39 -0.25 14.62
C LYS A 337 36.24 -1.00 15.94
N SER A 338 37.34 -1.17 16.68
CA SER A 338 37.33 -1.65 18.06
C SER A 338 36.46 -0.75 18.92
N PRO A 339 35.70 -1.30 19.93
CA PRO A 339 35.01 -0.45 20.90
C PRO A 339 36.07 0.47 21.53
N SER A 340 35.89 1.77 21.40
CA SER A 340 36.65 2.73 22.19
C SER A 340 36.35 2.46 23.67
N SER A 341 37.38 2.03 24.38
CA SER A 341 37.39 1.78 25.83
C SER A 341 36.93 3.00 26.64
#